data_e23c8a5ded4b31719a6c321b8a657647
#
_entry.id   e23c8a5ded4b31719a6c321b8a657647
#
_cell.length_a   1.000
_cell.length_b   1.000
_cell.length_c   1.000
_cell.angle_alpha   90.00
_cell.angle_beta   90.00
_cell.angle_gamma   90.00
#
_symmetry.space_group_name_H-M   'P 1'
#
loop_
_entity.id
_entity.type
_entity.pdbx_description
1 polymer ?
#
loop_
_entity_poly.entity_id
_entity_poly.type
_entity_poly.pdbx_seq_one_letter_code
_entity_poly.pdbx_strand_id
1 'polypeptide(L)'
;MYEHLPQPRGRRFFIEQERGVTDVRVEVGLAHVRVRAGSGERGLQNHLRILDAIAEQGISVSLVKLHHDWITFAVNQADVAKVAQCLEALGIEYKIASDLALVVTVAANMRDSAGIMAQIAEALWEAGAHIIETGDSHDTVQCLVPEERAFAAAQALRRRFFAGGVAS
;
A
#
# COMPACT_ATOMS: atom_id res chain seq x y z
N MET A 1 14.98 21.07 50.63
CA MET A 1 14.85 22.29 49.79
C MET A 1 15.44 21.94 48.44
N TYR A 2 14.58 21.52 47.49
CA TYR A 2 15.05 21.18 46.11
C TYR A 2 14.88 22.42 45.24
N GLU A 3 16.00 23.01 44.83
CA GLU A 3 16.05 24.12 43.90
C GLU A 3 15.47 23.73 42.55
N HIS A 4 14.55 24.51 42.09
CA HIS A 4 13.88 24.43 40.81
C HIS A 4 14.90 24.85 39.74
N LEU A 5 15.56 23.88 39.09
CA LEU A 5 16.38 24.14 37.90
C LEU A 5 15.44 24.47 36.71
N PRO A 6 15.63 25.59 36.03
CA PRO A 6 14.84 25.92 34.86
C PRO A 6 15.13 24.92 33.75
N GLN A 7 14.07 24.25 33.29
CA GLN A 7 14.11 23.39 32.10
C GLN A 7 14.58 24.21 30.89
N PRO A 8 15.57 23.74 30.14
CA PRO A 8 15.96 24.43 28.92
C PRO A 8 14.78 24.43 27.96
N ARG A 9 14.30 25.60 27.57
CA ARG A 9 13.31 25.77 26.51
C ARG A 9 13.96 25.27 25.22
N GLY A 10 13.68 24.01 24.88
CA GLY A 10 14.08 23.43 23.61
C GLY A 10 13.57 24.29 22.46
N ARG A 11 14.47 24.86 21.68
CA ARG A 11 14.13 25.46 20.39
C ARG A 11 13.47 24.36 19.56
N ARG A 12 12.16 24.44 19.38
CA ARG A 12 11.49 23.65 18.32
C ARG A 12 11.98 24.20 17.00
N PHE A 13 12.91 23.50 16.39
CA PHE A 13 13.22 23.73 14.98
C PHE A 13 12.01 23.25 14.20
N PHE A 14 11.16 24.17 13.79
CA PHE A 14 10.20 23.92 12.73
C PHE A 14 11.01 23.88 11.43
N ILE A 15 11.43 22.70 11.01
CA ILE A 15 11.79 22.48 9.63
C ILE A 15 10.45 22.57 8.90
N GLU A 16 10.27 23.61 8.11
CA GLU A 16 9.13 23.74 7.19
C GLU A 16 9.27 22.58 6.19
N GLN A 17 8.65 21.44 6.49
CA GLN A 17 8.55 20.35 5.53
C GLN A 17 7.51 20.76 4.52
N GLU A 18 7.88 20.72 3.24
CA GLU A 18 6.93 20.91 2.14
C GLU A 18 5.72 20.00 2.38
N ARG A 19 4.54 20.62 2.45
CA ARG A 19 3.27 19.91 2.60
C ARG A 19 2.80 19.52 1.22
N GLY A 20 2.44 18.26 1.04
CA GLY A 20 1.82 17.79 -0.19
C GLY A 20 2.58 16.64 -0.85
N VAL A 21 2.12 16.27 -2.03
CA VAL A 21 2.71 15.19 -2.84
C VAL A 21 4.05 15.64 -3.40
N THR A 22 5.09 14.85 -3.13
CA THR A 22 6.48 15.13 -3.54
C THR A 22 6.96 14.23 -4.67
N ASP A 23 6.36 13.03 -4.83
CA ASP A 23 6.75 12.10 -5.88
C ASP A 23 5.61 11.12 -6.21
N VAL A 24 5.64 10.55 -7.41
CA VAL A 24 4.76 9.46 -7.85
C VAL A 24 5.60 8.41 -8.56
N ARG A 25 5.57 7.17 -8.04
CA ARG A 25 6.34 6.03 -8.54
C ARG A 25 5.40 4.93 -9.03
N VAL A 26 5.91 4.09 -9.92
CA VAL A 26 5.20 2.90 -10.42
C VAL A 26 6.11 1.68 -10.25
N GLU A 27 5.57 0.63 -9.64
CA GLU A 27 6.17 -0.68 -9.55
C GLU A 27 5.30 -1.68 -10.30
N VAL A 28 5.84 -2.34 -11.32
CA VAL A 28 5.12 -3.28 -12.19
C VAL A 28 5.43 -4.74 -11.84
N GLY A 29 4.69 -5.66 -12.46
CA GLY A 29 4.94 -7.10 -12.31
C GLY A 29 4.47 -7.66 -10.96
N LEU A 30 3.32 -7.21 -10.49
CA LEU A 30 2.70 -7.67 -9.26
C LEU A 30 1.47 -8.53 -9.51
N ALA A 31 1.14 -9.35 -8.52
CA ALA A 31 -0.09 -10.11 -8.45
C ALA A 31 -0.75 -9.91 -7.08
N HIS A 32 -2.08 -9.91 -7.05
CA HIS A 32 -2.88 -9.83 -5.83
C HIS A 32 -3.44 -11.20 -5.49
N VAL A 33 -3.22 -11.63 -4.28
CA VAL A 33 -3.66 -12.92 -3.75
C VAL A 33 -4.73 -12.69 -2.69
N ARG A 34 -5.85 -13.36 -2.84
CA ARG A 34 -6.94 -13.40 -1.85
C ARG A 34 -7.16 -14.83 -1.42
N VAL A 35 -7.04 -15.09 -0.12
CA VAL A 35 -7.11 -16.43 0.46
C VAL A 35 -8.22 -16.50 1.50
N ARG A 36 -9.03 -17.56 1.45
CA ARG A 36 -10.09 -17.79 2.41
C ARG A 36 -9.51 -18.45 3.66
N ALA A 37 -9.41 -17.68 4.74
CA ALA A 37 -8.85 -18.18 5.99
C ALA A 37 -9.88 -18.91 6.88
N GLY A 38 -11.18 -18.66 6.66
CA GLY A 38 -12.26 -19.10 7.56
C GLY A 38 -12.42 -18.14 8.75
N SER A 39 -13.35 -18.42 9.62
CA SER A 39 -13.74 -17.50 10.71
C SER A 39 -13.33 -18.01 12.09
N GLY A 40 -13.34 -17.12 13.08
CA GLY A 40 -13.03 -17.40 14.47
C GLY A 40 -11.59 -17.85 14.70
N GLU A 41 -11.37 -18.69 15.69
CA GLU A 41 -10.04 -19.19 16.06
C GLU A 41 -9.35 -19.95 14.92
N ARG A 42 -10.10 -20.74 14.15
CA ARG A 42 -9.59 -21.43 12.96
C ARG A 42 -9.11 -20.45 11.90
N GLY A 43 -9.82 -19.35 11.69
CA GLY A 43 -9.40 -18.27 10.78
C GLY A 43 -8.06 -17.68 11.17
N LEU A 44 -7.86 -17.36 12.44
CA LEU A 44 -6.59 -16.85 12.96
C LEU A 44 -5.45 -17.86 12.76
N GLN A 45 -5.68 -19.13 13.07
CA GLN A 45 -4.67 -20.19 12.86
C GLN A 45 -4.31 -20.33 11.37
N ASN A 46 -5.29 -20.23 10.48
CA ASN A 46 -5.04 -20.28 9.04
C ASN A 46 -4.29 -19.05 8.54
N HIS A 47 -4.55 -17.85 9.05
CA HIS A 47 -3.74 -16.67 8.72
C HIS A 47 -2.25 -16.92 9.00
N LEU A 48 -1.93 -17.45 10.18
CA LEU A 48 -0.54 -17.78 10.54
C LEU A 48 0.06 -18.85 9.64
N ARG A 49 -0.67 -19.95 9.39
CA ARG A 49 -0.22 -21.04 8.51
C ARG A 49 0.05 -20.57 7.08
N ILE A 50 -0.78 -19.68 6.55
CA ILE A 50 -0.61 -19.11 5.21
C ILE A 50 0.66 -18.26 5.16
N LEU A 51 0.84 -17.34 6.11
CA LEU A 51 2.00 -16.45 6.14
C LEU A 51 3.30 -17.22 6.37
N ASP A 52 3.29 -18.21 7.26
CA ASP A 52 4.45 -19.07 7.53
C ASP A 52 4.84 -19.87 6.27
N ALA A 53 3.88 -20.52 5.62
CA ALA A 53 4.15 -21.30 4.40
C ALA A 53 4.74 -20.46 3.27
N ILE A 54 4.29 -19.22 3.11
CA ILE A 54 4.81 -18.26 2.11
C ILE A 54 6.22 -17.81 2.50
N ALA A 55 6.44 -17.50 3.79
CA ALA A 55 7.74 -17.08 4.31
C ALA A 55 8.80 -18.18 4.16
N GLU A 56 8.46 -19.46 4.42
CA GLU A 56 9.34 -20.62 4.24
C GLU A 56 9.83 -20.77 2.79
N GLN A 57 9.06 -20.30 1.81
CA GLN A 57 9.47 -20.27 0.40
C GLN A 57 10.33 -19.05 0.03
N GLY A 58 10.65 -18.18 0.99
CA GLY A 58 11.40 -16.95 0.75
C GLY A 58 10.64 -15.91 -0.07
N ILE A 59 9.30 -15.96 -0.07
CA ILE A 59 8.45 -15.05 -0.84
C ILE A 59 8.15 -13.81 0.01
N SER A 60 8.48 -12.64 -0.54
CA SER A 60 8.12 -11.35 0.06
C SER A 60 6.68 -10.98 -0.28
N VAL A 61 5.95 -10.50 0.71
CA VAL A 61 4.58 -10.02 0.56
C VAL A 61 4.46 -8.54 0.89
N SER A 62 3.57 -7.85 0.21
CA SER A 62 3.22 -6.45 0.47
C SER A 62 1.71 -6.27 0.55
N LEU A 63 1.23 -5.10 0.96
CA LEU A 63 -0.21 -4.79 1.09
C LEU A 63 -1.00 -5.86 1.85
N VAL A 64 -0.40 -6.44 2.90
CA VAL A 64 -1.04 -7.51 3.67
C VAL A 64 -2.22 -6.95 4.46
N LYS A 65 -3.40 -7.57 4.30
CA LYS A 65 -4.60 -7.25 5.08
C LYS A 65 -5.21 -8.52 5.65
N LEU A 66 -5.38 -8.52 6.95
CA LEU A 66 -6.03 -9.58 7.69
C LEU A 66 -7.50 -9.18 7.94
N HIS A 67 -8.41 -9.79 7.21
CA HIS A 67 -9.85 -9.66 7.43
C HIS A 67 -10.34 -10.81 8.33
N HIS A 68 -11.58 -10.71 8.78
CA HIS A 68 -12.15 -11.74 9.67
C HIS A 68 -12.05 -13.17 9.10
N ASP A 69 -12.33 -13.33 7.81
CA ASP A 69 -12.39 -14.64 7.10
C ASP A 69 -11.52 -14.71 5.86
N TRP A 70 -10.78 -13.65 5.55
CA TRP A 70 -9.89 -13.56 4.39
C TRP A 70 -8.56 -12.94 4.77
N ILE A 71 -7.52 -13.32 4.04
CA ILE A 71 -6.27 -12.58 3.96
C ILE A 71 -6.04 -12.14 2.52
N THR A 72 -5.61 -10.91 2.32
CA THR A 72 -5.16 -10.42 1.03
C THR A 72 -3.72 -9.93 1.14
N PHE A 73 -2.97 -10.09 0.07
CA PHE A 73 -1.61 -9.58 -0.05
C PHE A 73 -1.19 -9.48 -1.52
N ALA A 74 -0.18 -8.69 -1.80
CA ALA A 74 0.47 -8.62 -3.09
C ALA A 74 1.83 -9.32 -3.07
N VAL A 75 2.17 -9.97 -4.17
CA VAL A 75 3.46 -10.65 -4.41
C VAL A 75 4.02 -10.25 -5.75
N ASN A 76 5.32 -10.49 -5.98
CA ASN A 76 5.90 -10.42 -7.30
C ASN A 76 5.26 -11.48 -8.21
N GLN A 77 4.96 -11.12 -9.44
CA GLN A 77 4.34 -12.02 -10.42
C GLN A 77 5.19 -13.28 -10.67
N ALA A 78 6.50 -13.18 -10.56
CA ALA A 78 7.40 -14.32 -10.68
C ALA A 78 7.18 -15.38 -9.59
N ASP A 79 6.61 -15.02 -8.43
CA ASP A 79 6.38 -15.92 -7.32
C ASP A 79 4.98 -16.56 -7.31
N VAL A 80 4.11 -16.19 -8.23
CA VAL A 80 2.71 -16.66 -8.30
C VAL A 80 2.60 -18.18 -8.31
N ALA A 81 3.41 -18.87 -9.09
CA ALA A 81 3.38 -20.34 -9.15
C ALA A 81 3.75 -21.00 -7.82
N LYS A 82 4.73 -20.44 -7.09
CA LYS A 82 5.12 -20.94 -5.77
C LYS A 82 4.03 -20.67 -4.74
N VAL A 83 3.41 -19.47 -4.78
CA VAL A 83 2.27 -19.13 -3.91
C VAL A 83 1.13 -20.10 -4.12
N ALA A 84 0.75 -20.36 -5.37
CA ALA A 84 -0.31 -21.31 -5.71
C ALA A 84 -0.01 -22.70 -5.15
N GLN A 85 1.20 -23.22 -5.35
CA GLN A 85 1.63 -24.52 -4.80
C GLN A 85 1.52 -24.57 -3.27
N CYS A 86 1.94 -23.51 -2.56
CA CYS A 86 1.82 -23.44 -1.10
C CYS A 86 0.37 -23.52 -0.65
N LEU A 87 -0.51 -22.74 -1.28
CA LEU A 87 -1.92 -22.66 -0.90
C LEU A 87 -2.68 -23.96 -1.22
N GLU A 88 -2.36 -24.61 -2.35
CA GLU A 88 -2.89 -25.93 -2.72
C GLU A 88 -2.45 -27.00 -1.73
N ALA A 89 -1.20 -27.00 -1.30
CA ALA A 89 -0.70 -27.93 -0.29
C ALA A 89 -1.40 -27.76 1.07
N LEU A 90 -1.84 -26.52 1.39
CA LEU A 90 -2.62 -26.25 2.60
C LEU A 90 -4.11 -26.61 2.45
N GLY A 91 -4.58 -26.92 1.23
CA GLY A 91 -5.98 -27.20 0.94
C GLY A 91 -6.90 -26.00 1.16
N ILE A 92 -6.41 -24.78 0.93
CA ILE A 92 -7.13 -23.54 1.21
C ILE A 92 -7.56 -22.91 -0.11
N GLU A 93 -8.81 -22.44 -0.15
CA GLU A 93 -9.39 -21.73 -1.31
C GLU A 93 -8.74 -20.35 -1.50
N TYR A 94 -8.32 -20.07 -2.72
CA TYR A 94 -7.67 -18.79 -3.05
C TYR A 94 -8.05 -18.29 -4.45
N LYS A 95 -7.78 -17.00 -4.68
CA LYS A 95 -7.86 -16.36 -6.01
C LYS A 95 -6.61 -15.52 -6.21
N ILE A 96 -6.07 -15.52 -7.42
CA ILE A 96 -4.93 -14.70 -7.83
C ILE A 96 -5.33 -13.86 -9.03
N ALA A 97 -5.08 -12.56 -8.95
CA ALA A 97 -5.16 -11.62 -10.06
C ALA A 97 -3.75 -11.18 -10.42
N SER A 98 -3.36 -11.39 -11.66
CA SER A 98 -2.03 -11.05 -12.21
C SER A 98 -2.07 -9.75 -13.01
N ASP A 99 -0.91 -9.35 -13.57
CA ASP A 99 -0.73 -8.17 -14.41
C ASP A 99 -1.16 -6.88 -13.71
N LEU A 100 -0.64 -6.72 -12.49
CA LEU A 100 -0.92 -5.58 -11.64
C LEU A 100 0.35 -4.75 -11.41
N ALA A 101 0.12 -3.48 -11.08
CA ALA A 101 1.16 -2.56 -10.70
C ALA A 101 0.75 -1.74 -9.48
N LEU A 102 1.74 -1.31 -8.72
CA LEU A 102 1.57 -0.42 -7.60
C LEU A 102 1.89 1.01 -8.03
N VAL A 103 0.94 1.91 -7.89
CA VAL A 103 1.14 3.35 -8.02
C VAL A 103 1.32 3.92 -6.62
N VAL A 104 2.51 4.45 -6.36
CA VAL A 104 2.90 4.96 -5.04
C VAL A 104 2.95 6.49 -5.10
N THR A 105 2.09 7.13 -4.34
CA THR A 105 2.09 8.58 -4.13
C THR A 105 2.85 8.89 -2.86
N VAL A 106 3.95 9.61 -2.96
CA VAL A 106 4.75 10.06 -1.80
C VAL A 106 4.31 11.45 -1.41
N ALA A 107 3.95 11.64 -0.17
CA ALA A 107 3.50 12.93 0.34
C ALA A 107 4.00 13.18 1.77
N ALA A 108 4.62 14.33 2.00
CA ALA A 108 5.02 14.73 3.34
C ALA A 108 3.79 15.09 4.18
N ASN A 109 3.77 14.62 5.43
CA ASN A 109 2.72 14.94 6.42
C ASN A 109 1.29 14.61 5.97
N MET A 110 1.07 13.45 5.37
CA MET A 110 -0.25 13.02 4.87
C MET A 110 -1.35 13.02 5.93
N ARG A 111 -1.02 12.76 7.19
CA ARG A 111 -2.00 12.74 8.30
C ARG A 111 -2.70 14.08 8.49
N ASP A 112 -2.03 15.19 8.13
CA ASP A 112 -2.55 16.55 8.28
C ASP A 112 -3.23 17.06 7.00
N SER A 113 -3.30 16.24 5.95
CA SER A 113 -3.85 16.60 4.64
C SER A 113 -5.20 15.94 4.41
N ALA A 114 -6.25 16.54 4.96
CA ALA A 114 -7.61 16.07 4.70
C ALA A 114 -7.91 16.05 3.20
N GLY A 115 -8.52 14.96 2.72
CA GLY A 115 -8.95 14.83 1.33
C GLY A 115 -7.89 14.37 0.31
N ILE A 116 -6.64 14.15 0.71
CA ILE A 116 -5.61 13.69 -0.25
C ILE A 116 -5.96 12.33 -0.85
N MET A 117 -6.53 11.42 -0.06
CA MET A 117 -6.97 10.12 -0.54
C MET A 117 -8.10 10.23 -1.57
N ALA A 118 -9.03 11.16 -1.36
CA ALA A 118 -10.10 11.43 -2.32
C ALA A 118 -9.53 11.95 -3.66
N GLN A 119 -8.58 12.87 -3.61
CA GLN A 119 -7.93 13.40 -4.81
C GLN A 119 -7.14 12.33 -5.57
N ILE A 120 -6.45 11.42 -4.86
CA ILE A 120 -5.77 10.27 -5.46
C ILE A 120 -6.79 9.37 -6.15
N ALA A 121 -7.87 8.99 -5.46
CA ALA A 121 -8.91 8.13 -6.00
C ALA A 121 -9.57 8.73 -7.25
N GLU A 122 -9.88 10.02 -7.23
CA GLU A 122 -10.43 10.74 -8.39
C GLU A 122 -9.46 10.71 -9.59
N ALA A 123 -8.17 11.01 -9.36
CA ALA A 123 -7.17 11.02 -10.43
C ALA A 123 -7.00 9.62 -11.07
N LEU A 124 -7.01 8.56 -10.25
CA LEU A 124 -6.96 7.19 -10.75
C LEU A 124 -8.23 6.81 -11.53
N TRP A 125 -9.39 7.21 -11.01
CA TRP A 125 -10.68 7.00 -11.68
C TRP A 125 -10.72 7.67 -13.06
N GLU A 126 -10.32 8.94 -13.14
CA GLU A 126 -10.22 9.70 -14.40
C GLU A 126 -9.28 9.04 -15.42
N ALA A 127 -8.23 8.38 -14.94
CA ALA A 127 -7.30 7.60 -15.76
C ALA A 127 -7.82 6.21 -16.16
N GLY A 128 -9.03 5.82 -15.70
CA GLY A 128 -9.59 4.50 -15.91
C GLY A 128 -8.87 3.37 -15.16
N ALA A 129 -8.14 3.72 -14.10
CA ALA A 129 -7.42 2.78 -13.26
C ALA A 129 -8.27 2.38 -12.05
N HIS A 130 -8.82 1.16 -12.08
CA HIS A 130 -9.54 0.62 -10.93
C HIS A 130 -8.58 0.27 -9.80
N ILE A 131 -8.86 0.78 -8.59
CA ILE A 131 -8.09 0.44 -7.40
C ILE A 131 -8.55 -0.94 -6.90
N ILE A 132 -7.63 -1.90 -6.87
CA ILE A 132 -7.86 -3.28 -6.41
C ILE A 132 -7.63 -3.37 -4.90
N GLU A 133 -6.56 -2.76 -4.43
CA GLU A 133 -6.18 -2.71 -3.02
C GLU A 133 -5.42 -1.41 -2.74
N THR A 134 -5.49 -0.93 -1.51
CA THR A 134 -4.72 0.25 -1.06
C THR A 134 -3.88 -0.09 0.14
N GLY A 135 -2.75 0.59 0.28
CA GLY A 135 -1.96 0.62 1.49
C GLY A 135 -1.52 2.05 1.76
N ASP A 136 -1.32 2.36 3.02
CA ASP A 136 -0.81 3.66 3.44
C ASP A 136 0.27 3.52 4.49
N SER A 137 1.19 4.45 4.49
CA SER A 137 2.18 4.64 5.52
C SER A 137 2.16 6.09 5.99
N HIS A 138 3.16 6.49 6.76
CA HIS A 138 3.24 7.87 7.25
C HIS A 138 3.36 8.90 6.10
N ASP A 139 4.02 8.53 5.03
CA ASP A 139 4.41 9.41 3.93
C ASP A 139 4.07 8.86 2.53
N THR A 140 3.37 7.73 2.44
CA THR A 140 2.97 7.15 1.15
C THR A 140 1.52 6.67 1.14
N VAL A 141 0.87 6.82 -0.02
CA VAL A 141 -0.34 6.08 -0.39
C VAL A 141 0.01 5.17 -1.56
N GLN A 142 -0.31 3.92 -1.41
CA GLN A 142 -0.06 2.88 -2.41
C GLN A 142 -1.41 2.41 -2.96
N CYS A 143 -1.56 2.39 -4.28
CA CYS A 143 -2.74 1.89 -4.95
C CYS A 143 -2.36 0.80 -5.93
N LEU A 144 -2.86 -0.41 -5.72
CA LEU A 144 -2.71 -1.52 -6.65
C LEU A 144 -3.76 -1.39 -7.74
N VAL A 145 -3.32 -1.37 -8.99
CA VAL A 145 -4.15 -1.15 -10.17
C VAL A 145 -3.77 -2.11 -11.30
N PRO A 146 -4.59 -2.31 -12.35
CA PRO A 146 -4.17 -3.02 -13.55
C PRO A 146 -2.91 -2.39 -14.15
N GLU A 147 -1.91 -3.21 -14.48
CA GLU A 147 -0.59 -2.74 -14.96
C GLU A 147 -0.72 -1.87 -16.21
N GLU A 148 -1.62 -2.23 -17.13
CA GLU A 148 -1.88 -1.47 -18.36
C GLU A 148 -2.34 -0.02 -18.11
N ARG A 149 -2.86 0.29 -16.93
CA ARG A 149 -3.34 1.61 -16.52
C ARG A 149 -2.38 2.36 -15.60
N ALA A 150 -1.35 1.71 -15.10
CA ALA A 150 -0.49 2.27 -14.05
C ALA A 150 0.23 3.56 -14.49
N PHE A 151 0.76 3.60 -15.71
CA PHE A 151 1.44 4.80 -16.20
C PHE A 151 0.48 5.96 -16.45
N ALA A 152 -0.72 5.70 -16.99
CA ALA A 152 -1.75 6.72 -17.15
C ALA A 152 -2.21 7.26 -15.79
N ALA A 153 -2.38 6.39 -14.79
CA ALA A 153 -2.68 6.74 -13.41
C ALA A 153 -1.60 7.62 -12.79
N ALA A 154 -0.33 7.24 -12.93
CA ALA A 154 0.79 8.03 -12.43
C ALA A 154 0.87 9.43 -13.09
N GLN A 155 0.61 9.52 -14.39
CA GLN A 155 0.56 10.80 -15.09
C GLN A 155 -0.62 11.67 -14.60
N ALA A 156 -1.79 11.08 -14.35
CA ALA A 156 -2.94 11.81 -13.82
C ALA A 156 -2.63 12.38 -12.42
N LEU A 157 -1.98 11.60 -11.55
CA LEU A 157 -1.54 12.05 -10.24
C LEU A 157 -0.52 13.20 -10.35
N ARG A 158 0.47 13.06 -11.24
CA ARG A 158 1.47 14.12 -11.47
C ARG A 158 0.82 15.41 -11.97
N ARG A 159 -0.11 15.32 -12.89
CA ARG A 159 -0.89 16.50 -13.34
C ARG A 159 -1.66 17.13 -12.21
N ARG A 160 -2.32 16.35 -11.38
CA ARG A 160 -3.14 16.86 -10.28
C ARG A 160 -2.31 17.56 -9.20
N PHE A 161 -1.16 17.01 -8.85
CA PHE A 161 -0.39 17.49 -7.70
C PHE A 161 0.79 18.39 -8.06
N PHE A 162 1.31 18.34 -9.30
CA PHE A 162 2.47 19.13 -9.71
C PHE A 162 2.16 20.22 -10.75
N ALA A 163 1.00 20.18 -11.43
CA ALA A 163 0.63 21.20 -12.40
C ALA A 163 0.23 22.55 -11.78
N GLY A 164 0.12 22.65 -10.45
CA GLY A 164 -0.16 23.88 -9.71
C GLY A 164 1.08 24.70 -9.30
N GLY A 165 2.28 24.27 -9.65
CA GLY A 165 3.56 24.85 -9.22
C GLY A 165 4.20 25.87 -10.18
N VAL A 166 3.46 26.40 -11.17
CA VAL A 166 3.96 27.51 -12.03
C VAL A 166 2.91 28.61 -12.08
N ALA A 167 2.82 29.39 -11.03
CA ALA A 167 2.22 30.71 -11.08
C ALA A 167 2.88 31.61 -10.03
N SER A 168 3.83 32.42 -10.51
CA SER A 168 4.38 33.67 -9.96
C SER A 168 5.47 33.54 -8.94
#